data_91d6384a76d9986226988d70abc5cae8
#
_entry.id   91d6384a76d9986226988d70abc5cae8
#
_cell.length_a   1.000
_cell.length_b   1.000
_cell.length_c   1.000
_cell.angle_alpha   90.00
_cell.angle_beta   90.00
_cell.angle_gamma   90.00
#
_symmetry.space_group_name_H-M   'P 1'
#
loop_
_entity.id
_entity.type
_entity.pdbx_description
1 polymer ?
#
loop_
_entity_poly.entity_id
_entity_poly.type
_entity_poly.pdbx_seq_one_letter_code
_entity_poly.pdbx_strand_id
1 'polypeptide(L)'
;AELHRISKERIDEVIDLVGITPEKSKKISQLSKGYQQRVGLAQAILHSPDLLILDEPTNGLDPNQIIEIRNVIKQIGKEKTVILSTHIMQEVEALCTRVILIHEGNIIQDTNIEDFKGKYGSLEEAFASYTQQ
;
A
#
# COMPACT_ATOMS: atom_id res chain seq x y z
N ALA A 1 6.89 -14.53 16.05
CA ALA A 1 7.59 -13.42 16.66
C ALA A 1 8.72 -13.85 17.60
N GLU A 2 8.77 -15.13 17.92
CA GLU A 2 9.71 -15.68 18.87
C GLU A 2 11.16 -15.42 18.48
N LEU A 3 11.49 -15.64 17.22
CA LEU A 3 12.84 -15.43 16.70
C LEU A 3 13.28 -13.95 16.74
N HIS A 4 12.34 -13.04 16.74
CA HIS A 4 12.61 -11.62 16.67
C HIS A 4 12.30 -10.91 17.98
N ARG A 5 11.85 -11.65 18.97
CA ARG A 5 11.56 -11.13 20.31
C ARG A 5 10.72 -9.87 20.31
N ILE A 6 9.65 -9.90 19.54
CA ILE A 6 8.75 -8.75 19.44
C ILE A 6 7.97 -8.63 20.74
N SER A 7 7.96 -7.43 21.33
CA SER A 7 7.28 -7.18 22.57
C SER A 7 5.76 -7.19 22.41
N LYS A 8 5.06 -7.44 23.51
CA LYS A 8 3.61 -7.37 23.50
C LYS A 8 3.13 -5.97 23.16
N GLU A 9 3.82 -4.97 23.65
CA GLU A 9 3.51 -3.57 23.38
C GLU A 9 3.58 -3.27 21.89
N ARG A 10 4.57 -3.83 21.20
CA ARG A 10 4.69 -3.65 19.75
C ARG A 10 3.53 -4.33 19.02
N ILE A 11 3.14 -5.52 19.45
CA ILE A 11 2.02 -6.22 18.86
C ILE A 11 0.74 -5.41 19.02
N ASP A 12 0.46 -4.90 20.21
CA ASP A 12 -0.72 -4.07 20.46
C ASP A 12 -0.70 -2.78 19.65
N GLU A 13 0.46 -2.14 19.54
CA GLU A 13 0.65 -0.95 18.73
C GLU A 13 0.30 -1.19 17.27
N VAL A 14 0.78 -2.29 16.71
CA VAL A 14 0.51 -2.63 15.31
C VAL A 14 -0.97 -2.97 15.10
N ILE A 15 -1.57 -3.71 16.02
CA ILE A 15 -3.00 -4.02 15.95
C ILE A 15 -3.84 -2.74 15.92
N ASP A 16 -3.50 -1.78 16.77
CA ASP A 16 -4.21 -0.50 16.80
C ASP A 16 -3.99 0.30 15.52
N LEU A 17 -2.77 0.33 15.02
CA LEU A 17 -2.44 1.07 13.79
C LEU A 17 -3.26 0.56 12.59
N VAL A 18 -3.36 -0.74 12.43
CA VAL A 18 -4.07 -1.32 11.28
C VAL A 18 -5.57 -1.52 11.55
N GLY A 19 -6.05 -1.31 12.78
CA GLY A 19 -7.47 -1.33 13.08
C GLY A 19 -8.12 -2.72 13.12
N ILE A 20 -7.41 -3.75 13.59
CA ILE A 20 -7.94 -5.12 13.63
C ILE A 20 -8.42 -5.57 15.00
N THR A 21 -8.34 -4.71 16.00
CA THR A 21 -8.67 -5.05 17.39
C THR A 21 -10.01 -5.75 17.58
N PRO A 22 -11.13 -5.27 16.99
CA PRO A 22 -12.44 -5.87 17.27
C PRO A 22 -12.61 -7.32 16.85
N GLU A 23 -11.82 -7.79 15.88
CA GLU A 23 -11.99 -9.12 15.29
C GLU A 23 -10.76 -10.00 15.41
N LYS A 24 -9.80 -9.62 16.23
CA LYS A 24 -8.51 -10.32 16.31
C LYS A 24 -8.63 -11.79 16.77
N SER A 25 -9.73 -12.16 17.41
CA SER A 25 -9.95 -13.53 17.86
C SER A 25 -10.49 -14.45 16.78
N LYS A 26 -10.91 -13.91 15.64
CA LYS A 26 -11.44 -14.71 14.53
C LYS A 26 -10.31 -15.25 13.66
N LYS A 27 -10.59 -16.36 13.01
CA LYS A 27 -9.66 -16.90 12.02
C LYS A 27 -9.64 -16.00 10.79
N ILE A 28 -8.51 -15.88 10.14
CA ILE A 28 -8.35 -15.03 8.95
C ILE A 28 -9.38 -15.40 7.86
N SER A 29 -9.64 -16.68 7.67
CA SER A 29 -10.60 -17.14 6.67
C SER A 29 -12.04 -16.68 6.93
N GLN A 30 -12.32 -16.24 8.14
CA GLN A 30 -13.66 -15.76 8.54
C GLN A 30 -13.77 -14.24 8.47
N LEU A 31 -12.68 -13.55 8.11
CA LEU A 31 -12.65 -12.09 8.07
C LEU A 31 -13.00 -11.59 6.66
N SER A 32 -13.49 -10.35 6.57
CA SER A 32 -13.67 -9.70 5.29
C SER A 32 -12.33 -9.54 4.60
N LYS A 33 -12.37 -9.32 3.28
CA LYS A 33 -11.14 -9.12 2.51
C LYS A 33 -10.36 -7.90 2.99
N GLY A 34 -11.06 -6.80 3.32
CA GLY A 34 -10.40 -5.61 3.87
C GLY A 34 -9.71 -5.89 5.18
N TYR A 35 -10.32 -6.67 6.04
CA TYR A 35 -9.74 -7.07 7.30
C TYR A 35 -8.52 -7.97 7.10
N GLN A 36 -8.61 -8.89 6.14
CA GLN A 36 -7.48 -9.75 5.76
C GLN A 36 -6.29 -8.92 5.27
N GLN A 37 -6.54 -7.87 4.50
CA GLN A 37 -5.49 -6.95 4.06
C GLN A 37 -4.83 -6.25 5.24
N ARG A 38 -5.62 -5.83 6.23
CA ARG A 38 -5.07 -5.21 7.44
C ARG A 38 -4.23 -6.18 8.25
N VAL A 39 -4.67 -7.42 8.37
CA VAL A 39 -3.87 -8.46 9.05
C VAL A 39 -2.55 -8.66 8.32
N GLY A 40 -2.58 -8.70 6.99
CA GLY A 40 -1.37 -8.80 6.19
C GLY A 40 -0.42 -7.63 6.40
N LEU A 41 -0.96 -6.41 6.46
CA LEU A 41 -0.15 -5.23 6.78
C LEU A 41 0.44 -5.31 8.18
N ALA A 42 -0.35 -5.76 9.16
CA ALA A 42 0.12 -5.92 10.53
C ALA A 42 1.31 -6.87 10.59
N GLN A 43 1.22 -8.01 9.91
CA GLN A 43 2.31 -8.97 9.85
C GLN A 43 3.55 -8.37 9.20
N ALA A 44 3.37 -7.61 8.13
CA ALA A 44 4.48 -7.02 7.40
C ALA A 44 5.23 -5.96 8.21
N ILE A 45 4.52 -5.18 9.04
CA ILE A 45 5.14 -4.08 9.78
C ILE A 45 5.52 -4.44 11.22
N LEU A 46 5.18 -5.65 11.67
CA LEU A 46 5.39 -6.06 13.06
C LEU A 46 6.85 -5.94 13.50
N HIS A 47 7.78 -6.22 12.60
CA HIS A 47 9.22 -6.15 12.87
C HIS A 47 9.83 -4.78 12.63
N SER A 48 9.01 -3.76 12.43
CA SER A 48 9.44 -2.38 12.14
C SER A 48 10.45 -2.31 10.98
N PRO A 49 10.12 -2.85 9.80
CA PRO A 49 11.04 -2.80 8.67
C PRO A 49 11.23 -1.36 8.18
N ASP A 50 12.41 -1.06 7.65
CA ASP A 50 12.67 0.25 7.04
C ASP A 50 12.05 0.34 5.64
N LEU A 51 11.87 -0.79 4.98
CA LEU A 51 11.30 -0.88 3.64
C LEU A 51 10.13 -1.86 3.66
N LEU A 52 8.98 -1.38 3.18
CA LEU A 52 7.78 -2.20 3.05
C LEU A 52 7.41 -2.29 1.57
N ILE A 53 7.19 -3.50 1.09
CA ILE A 53 6.78 -3.74 -0.30
C ILE A 53 5.37 -4.32 -0.31
N LEU A 54 4.46 -3.66 -1.00
CA LEU A 54 3.05 -4.04 -1.09
C LEU A 54 2.66 -4.27 -2.55
N ASP A 55 2.00 -5.39 -2.82
CA ASP A 55 1.54 -5.73 -4.16
C ASP A 55 0.02 -5.51 -4.23
N GLU A 56 -0.40 -4.50 -4.98
CA GLU A 56 -1.80 -4.14 -5.18
C GLU A 56 -2.63 -4.19 -3.88
N PRO A 57 -2.26 -3.36 -2.89
CA PRO A 57 -2.82 -3.51 -1.53
C PRO A 57 -4.31 -3.24 -1.41
N THR A 58 -4.94 -2.59 -2.38
CA THR A 58 -6.37 -2.30 -2.34
C THR A 58 -7.20 -3.15 -3.29
N ASN A 59 -6.57 -4.12 -3.95
CA ASN A 59 -7.25 -4.96 -4.93
C ASN A 59 -8.41 -5.75 -4.31
N GLY A 60 -9.58 -5.66 -4.92
CA GLY A 60 -10.75 -6.40 -4.48
C GLY A 60 -11.46 -5.84 -3.25
N LEU A 61 -11.10 -4.65 -2.81
CA LEU A 61 -11.74 -4.00 -1.65
C LEU A 61 -12.85 -3.06 -2.11
N ASP A 62 -13.85 -2.85 -1.25
CA ASP A 62 -14.87 -1.85 -1.52
C ASP A 62 -14.34 -0.44 -1.26
N PRO A 63 -15.07 0.62 -1.69
CA PRO A 63 -14.58 2.00 -1.56
C PRO A 63 -14.22 2.42 -0.14
N ASN A 64 -14.97 1.99 0.86
CA ASN A 64 -14.69 2.35 2.24
C ASN A 64 -13.43 1.65 2.74
N GLN A 65 -13.27 0.39 2.40
CA GLN A 65 -12.07 -0.37 2.76
C GLN A 65 -10.82 0.20 2.08
N ILE A 66 -10.97 0.66 0.84
CA ILE A 66 -9.86 1.29 0.12
C ILE A 66 -9.38 2.54 0.86
N ILE A 67 -10.32 3.39 1.30
CA ILE A 67 -9.98 4.60 2.05
C ILE A 67 -9.23 4.26 3.33
N GLU A 68 -9.72 3.25 4.06
CA GLU A 68 -9.10 2.84 5.32
C GLU A 68 -7.68 2.31 5.11
N ILE A 69 -7.48 1.47 4.11
CA ILE A 69 -6.16 0.91 3.80
C ILE A 69 -5.20 2.01 3.33
N ARG A 70 -5.68 2.94 2.50
CA ARG A 70 -4.86 4.09 2.08
C ARG A 70 -4.37 4.90 3.28
N ASN A 71 -5.25 5.13 4.25
CA ASN A 71 -4.88 5.89 5.44
C ASN A 71 -3.80 5.16 6.26
N VAL A 72 -3.91 3.84 6.40
CA VAL A 72 -2.89 3.04 7.06
C VAL A 72 -1.56 3.12 6.33
N ILE A 73 -1.56 2.98 5.02
CA ILE A 73 -0.34 3.06 4.21
C ILE A 73 0.32 4.44 4.34
N LYS A 74 -0.48 5.51 4.29
CA LYS A 74 0.04 6.87 4.48
C LYS A 74 0.71 7.04 5.84
N GLN A 75 0.08 6.49 6.86
CA GLN A 75 0.61 6.57 8.22
C GLN A 75 1.96 5.86 8.32
N ILE A 76 2.06 4.67 7.75
CA ILE A 76 3.31 3.91 7.70
C ILE A 76 4.37 4.68 6.91
N GLY A 77 3.99 5.27 5.80
CA GLY A 77 4.90 6.00 4.90
C GLY A 77 5.51 7.27 5.49
N LYS A 78 4.96 7.78 6.59
CA LYS A 78 5.55 8.93 7.25
C LYS A 78 6.92 8.63 7.84
N GLU A 79 7.15 7.40 8.25
CA GLU A 79 8.39 6.99 8.91
C GLU A 79 9.18 5.94 8.15
N LYS A 80 8.53 5.25 7.23
CA LYS A 80 9.14 4.12 6.51
C LYS A 80 9.07 4.37 5.01
N THR A 81 9.93 3.69 4.26
CA THR A 81 9.85 3.69 2.80
C THR A 81 8.87 2.60 2.37
N VAL A 82 7.89 2.98 1.56
CA VAL A 82 6.89 2.05 1.05
C VAL A 82 7.00 2.01 -0.48
N ILE A 83 7.13 0.81 -1.02
CA ILE A 83 7.04 0.56 -2.46
C ILE A 83 5.76 -0.23 -2.67
N LEU A 84 4.87 0.27 -3.51
CA LEU A 84 3.66 -0.48 -3.82
C LEU A 84 3.50 -0.63 -5.33
N SER A 85 3.00 -1.78 -5.74
CA SER A 85 2.61 -1.98 -7.13
C SER A 85 1.12 -1.73 -7.27
N THR A 86 0.73 -1.08 -8.36
CA THR A 86 -0.66 -0.83 -8.66
C THR A 86 -0.84 -0.52 -10.13
N HIS A 87 -2.02 -0.84 -10.67
CA HIS A 87 -2.42 -0.40 -12.00
C HIS A 87 -3.51 0.68 -11.91
N ILE A 88 -3.80 1.17 -10.72
CA ILE A 88 -4.86 2.13 -10.45
C ILE A 88 -4.25 3.51 -10.24
N MET A 89 -4.48 4.42 -11.16
CA MET A 89 -3.87 5.76 -11.09
C MET A 89 -4.34 6.57 -9.89
N GLN A 90 -5.55 6.34 -9.41
CA GLN A 90 -6.03 6.98 -8.18
C GLN A 90 -5.19 6.60 -6.96
N GLU A 91 -4.69 5.36 -6.91
CA GLU A 91 -3.79 4.93 -5.85
C GLU A 91 -2.46 5.68 -5.93
N VAL A 92 -1.93 5.82 -7.14
CA VAL A 92 -0.69 6.54 -7.37
C VAL A 92 -0.83 7.98 -6.88
N GLU A 93 -1.90 8.64 -7.27
CA GLU A 93 -2.15 10.04 -6.89
C GLU A 93 -2.33 10.19 -5.38
N ALA A 94 -3.04 9.25 -4.74
CA ALA A 94 -3.35 9.33 -3.32
C ALA A 94 -2.16 9.00 -2.42
N LEU A 95 -1.29 8.08 -2.84
CA LEU A 95 -0.29 7.48 -1.96
C LEU A 95 1.15 7.78 -2.33
N CYS A 96 1.44 8.05 -3.59
CA CYS A 96 2.81 8.03 -4.08
C CYS A 96 3.37 9.41 -4.29
N THR A 97 4.68 9.55 -4.09
CA THR A 97 5.42 10.77 -4.44
C THR A 97 6.29 10.55 -5.67
N ARG A 98 6.60 9.30 -5.97
CA ARG A 98 7.46 8.90 -7.08
C ARG A 98 6.83 7.73 -7.82
N VAL A 99 7.04 7.68 -9.13
CA VAL A 99 6.47 6.66 -9.99
C VAL A 99 7.57 5.98 -10.80
N ILE A 100 7.51 4.66 -10.85
CA ILE A 100 8.30 3.87 -11.78
C ILE A 100 7.30 3.14 -12.67
N LEU A 101 7.27 3.49 -13.96
CA LEU A 101 6.36 2.88 -14.92
C LEU A 101 7.08 1.77 -15.66
N ILE A 102 6.51 0.57 -15.56
CA ILE A 102 7.03 -0.60 -16.25
C ILE A 102 6.04 -1.00 -17.34
N HIS A 103 6.52 -1.18 -18.56
CA HIS A 103 5.70 -1.58 -19.69
C HIS A 103 6.49 -2.53 -20.57
N GLU A 104 5.90 -3.68 -20.87
CA GLU A 104 6.53 -4.72 -21.69
C GLU A 104 7.94 -5.09 -21.21
N GLY A 105 8.10 -5.19 -19.91
CA GLY A 105 9.37 -5.60 -19.29
C GLY A 105 10.43 -4.51 -19.19
N ASN A 106 10.10 -3.28 -19.60
CA ASN A 106 11.05 -2.17 -19.60
C ASN A 106 10.58 -1.05 -18.67
N ILE A 107 11.53 -0.37 -18.05
CA ILE A 107 11.23 0.84 -17.29
C ILE A 107 11.12 2.00 -18.28
N ILE A 108 9.92 2.56 -18.38
CA ILE A 108 9.61 3.65 -19.31
C ILE A 108 9.79 5.00 -18.64
N GLN A 109 9.39 5.11 -17.38
CA GLN A 109 9.50 6.33 -16.60
C GLN A 109 9.97 5.98 -15.18
N ASP A 110 10.80 6.84 -14.61
CA ASP A 110 11.23 6.76 -13.22
C ASP A 110 11.40 8.20 -12.74
N THR A 111 10.34 8.75 -12.16
CA THR A 111 10.30 10.18 -11.87
C THR A 111 9.29 10.49 -10.77
N ASN A 112 9.25 11.73 -10.31
CA ASN A 112 8.22 12.16 -9.37
C ASN A 112 6.87 12.28 -10.08
N ILE A 113 5.78 12.36 -9.31
CA ILE A 113 4.43 12.37 -9.85
C ILE A 113 4.19 13.57 -10.75
N GLU A 114 4.69 14.73 -10.38
CA GLU A 114 4.45 15.95 -11.15
C GLU A 114 5.11 15.87 -12.52
N ASP A 115 6.33 15.37 -12.58
CA ASP A 115 7.03 15.17 -13.85
C ASP A 115 6.40 14.06 -14.67
N PHE A 116 5.89 13.00 -14.01
CA PHE A 116 5.17 11.93 -14.70
C PHE A 116 3.92 12.47 -15.38
N LYS A 117 3.15 13.28 -14.67
CA LYS A 117 1.95 13.91 -15.21
C LYS A 117 2.31 14.89 -16.35
N GLY A 118 3.37 15.66 -16.15
CA GLY A 118 3.91 16.57 -17.16
C GLY A 118 2.86 17.49 -17.78
N LYS A 119 2.76 17.43 -19.11
CA LYS A 119 1.80 18.24 -19.87
C LYS A 119 0.41 17.64 -19.96
N TYR A 120 0.23 16.41 -19.45
CA TYR A 120 -1.06 15.71 -19.51
C TYR A 120 -2.00 16.24 -18.43
N GLY A 121 -3.32 16.16 -18.69
CA GLY A 121 -4.31 16.67 -17.76
C GLY A 121 -4.50 15.82 -16.52
N SER A 122 -4.12 14.53 -16.59
CA SER A 122 -4.28 13.60 -15.48
C SER A 122 -3.23 12.50 -15.54
N LEU A 123 -3.10 11.75 -14.44
CA LEU A 123 -2.20 10.60 -14.42
C LEU A 123 -2.67 9.52 -15.40
N GLU A 124 -3.98 9.34 -15.56
CA GLU A 124 -4.54 8.39 -16.50
C GLU A 124 -4.14 8.73 -17.93
N GLU A 125 -4.20 10.01 -18.30
CA GLU A 125 -3.77 10.46 -19.63
C GLU A 125 -2.29 10.23 -19.83
N ALA A 126 -1.47 10.56 -18.83
CA ALA A 126 -0.03 10.33 -18.90
C ALA A 126 0.28 8.86 -19.07
N PHE A 127 -0.35 8.01 -18.26
CA PHE A 127 -0.18 6.55 -18.36
C PHE A 127 -0.53 6.03 -19.74
N ALA A 128 -1.69 6.45 -20.26
CA ALA A 128 -2.13 6.02 -21.59
C ALA A 128 -1.13 6.46 -22.65
N SER A 129 -0.65 7.69 -22.58
CA SER A 129 0.32 8.19 -23.55
C SER A 129 1.63 7.40 -23.54
N TYR A 130 2.16 7.08 -22.37
CA TYR A 130 3.42 6.34 -22.27
C TYR A 130 3.29 4.88 -22.68
N THR A 131 2.09 4.30 -22.59
CA THR A 131 1.89 2.87 -22.87
C THR A 131 1.24 2.57 -24.22
N GLN A 132 0.78 3.58 -24.96
CA GLN A 132 0.15 3.43 -26.29
C GLN A 132 1.17 3.55 -27.40
N GLN A 133 2.12 2.66 -27.45
CA GLN A 133 3.10 2.68 -28.54
C GLN A 133 3.12 1.39 -29.30
#